data_cf90443524c05e1c67a5905458e232d0
#
_entry.id   cf90443524c05e1c67a5905458e232d0
#
_cell.length_a   1.000
_cell.length_b   1.000
_cell.length_c   1.000
_cell.angle_alpha   90.00
_cell.angle_beta   90.00
_cell.angle_gamma   90.00
#
_symmetry.space_group_name_H-M   'P 1'
#
loop_
_entity.id
_entity.type
_entity.pdbx_description
1 polymer ?
#
loop_
_entity_poly.entity_id
_entity_poly.type
_entity_poly.pdbx_seq_one_letter_code
_entity_poly.pdbx_strand_id
1 'polypeptide(L)'
;MPVSEIDLMAELAKVDTPTITNVVATYPNAKTCLGLYNPWTENWYTDTSIKCMYPELGARVGYAATCVFSLPDPNFQGRLSFMDVLDALDALPKPTILVLEQKFPKEIAGKVGLAGEIMTTMMQAVGCVGCISNGPSRDIDAIRKMGFQYHLTGISPGHGEFAVQSVNAPVSVGGMDVAAGEIVHMDENGACKFPADKLQAVYDNVQELLA
;
A
#
# COMPACT_ATOMS: atom_id res chain seq x y z
N MET A 1 12.28 19.92 -19.72
CA MET A 1 11.42 18.74 -20.00
C MET A 1 10.57 18.54 -18.75
N PRO A 2 9.31 18.15 -18.84
CA PRO A 2 8.54 17.80 -17.65
C PRO A 2 9.25 16.66 -16.91
N VAL A 3 9.25 16.73 -15.57
CA VAL A 3 9.80 15.68 -14.71
C VAL A 3 8.92 14.42 -14.89
N SER A 4 9.52 13.25 -14.99
CA SER A 4 8.74 12.02 -15.15
C SER A 4 8.02 11.65 -13.85
N GLU A 5 6.90 10.92 -13.93
CA GLU A 5 6.19 10.44 -12.73
C GLU A 5 7.09 9.56 -11.83
N ILE A 6 7.98 8.78 -12.42
CA ILE A 6 8.97 7.99 -11.69
C ILE A 6 9.92 8.89 -10.89
N ASP A 7 10.40 9.97 -11.50
CA ASP A 7 11.28 10.91 -10.81
C ASP A 7 10.55 11.66 -9.69
N LEU A 8 9.29 12.05 -9.92
CA LEU A 8 8.45 12.67 -8.88
C LEU A 8 8.26 11.72 -7.68
N MET A 9 7.93 10.46 -7.93
CA MET A 9 7.81 9.46 -6.86
C MET A 9 9.13 9.21 -6.13
N ALA A 10 10.25 9.20 -6.85
CA ALA A 10 11.57 9.06 -6.26
C ALA A 10 11.93 10.25 -5.34
N GLU A 11 11.53 11.46 -5.72
CA GLU A 11 11.70 12.63 -4.86
C GLU A 11 10.76 12.60 -3.65
N LEU A 12 9.48 12.21 -3.82
CA LEU A 12 8.54 12.07 -2.72
C LEU A 12 8.95 10.96 -1.74
N ALA A 13 9.66 9.92 -2.19
CA ALA A 13 10.21 8.89 -1.31
C ALA A 13 11.36 9.38 -0.40
N LYS A 14 11.83 10.62 -0.57
CA LYS A 14 12.85 11.24 0.31
C LYS A 14 12.25 11.99 1.49
N VAL A 15 10.93 12.16 1.52
CA VAL A 15 10.21 12.82 2.62
C VAL A 15 9.35 11.81 3.37
N ASP A 16 8.95 12.16 4.58
CA ASP A 16 8.11 11.29 5.41
C ASP A 16 6.62 11.38 5.05
N THR A 17 5.87 10.35 5.41
CA THR A 17 4.41 10.28 5.18
C THR A 17 3.66 11.43 5.88
N PRO A 18 4.00 11.88 7.11
CA PRO A 18 3.43 13.08 7.71
C PRO A 18 3.55 14.34 6.84
N THR A 19 4.67 14.55 6.17
CA THR A 19 4.84 15.66 5.23
C THR A 19 3.87 15.58 4.06
N ILE A 20 3.69 14.37 3.50
CA ILE A 20 2.70 14.13 2.43
C ILE A 20 1.29 14.40 2.93
N THR A 21 0.93 13.91 4.14
CA THR A 21 -0.41 14.13 4.70
C THR A 21 -0.71 15.60 4.94
N ASN A 22 0.28 16.40 5.33
CA ASN A 22 0.13 17.86 5.49
C ASN A 22 -0.24 18.57 4.18
N VAL A 23 0.24 18.05 3.05
CA VAL A 23 -0.06 18.61 1.72
C VAL A 23 -1.40 18.12 1.17
N VAL A 24 -1.70 16.84 1.37
CA VAL A 24 -2.90 16.18 0.82
C VAL A 24 -4.18 16.62 1.54
N ALA A 25 -4.11 16.83 2.84
CA ALA A 25 -5.25 17.13 3.71
C ALA A 25 -5.93 18.48 3.42
N THR A 26 -7.11 18.64 3.99
CA THR A 26 -7.84 19.90 4.09
C THR A 26 -7.60 20.50 5.47
N TYR A 27 -6.63 21.41 5.58
CA TYR A 27 -6.42 22.21 6.80
C TYR A 27 -6.79 23.67 6.56
N PRO A 28 -7.60 24.28 7.43
CA PRO A 28 -7.90 25.70 7.31
C PRO A 28 -6.64 26.54 7.35
N ASN A 29 -6.52 27.49 6.41
CA ASN A 29 -5.43 28.47 6.34
C ASN A 29 -4.02 27.92 6.01
N ALA A 30 -3.87 26.68 5.57
CA ALA A 30 -2.59 26.17 5.09
C ALA A 30 -2.44 26.40 3.59
N LYS A 31 -1.44 27.19 3.19
CA LYS A 31 -1.22 27.56 1.78
C LYS A 31 -0.80 26.38 0.91
N THR A 32 -0.12 25.41 1.51
CA THR A 32 0.40 24.22 0.82
C THR A 32 -0.58 23.06 0.77
N CYS A 33 -1.78 23.17 1.39
CA CYS A 33 -2.79 22.14 1.38
C CYS A 33 -3.54 22.09 0.06
N LEU A 34 -3.67 20.90 -0.52
CA LEU A 34 -4.46 20.64 -1.72
C LEU A 34 -5.96 20.46 -1.43
N GLY A 35 -6.34 20.24 -0.16
CA GLY A 35 -7.73 20.10 0.23
C GLY A 35 -8.41 18.86 -0.34
N LEU A 36 -7.67 17.75 -0.53
CA LEU A 36 -8.21 16.54 -1.15
C LEU A 36 -9.08 15.74 -0.20
N TYR A 37 -8.74 15.69 1.09
CA TYR A 37 -9.44 14.88 2.08
C TYR A 37 -9.61 15.61 3.41
N ASN A 38 -10.74 15.37 4.06
CA ASN A 38 -10.92 15.77 5.45
C ASN A 38 -10.13 14.82 6.37
N PRO A 39 -9.28 15.36 7.27
CA PRO A 39 -8.38 14.52 8.07
C PRO A 39 -9.08 13.58 9.06
N TRP A 40 -10.35 13.80 9.42
CA TRP A 40 -11.04 13.02 10.45
C TRP A 40 -12.27 12.25 9.98
N THR A 41 -12.81 12.58 8.81
CA THR A 41 -14.08 12.01 8.33
C THR A 41 -13.93 11.19 7.05
N GLU A 42 -12.73 11.16 6.47
CA GLU A 42 -12.42 10.39 5.26
C GLU A 42 -11.26 9.44 5.52
N ASN A 43 -11.31 8.27 4.90
CA ASN A 43 -10.40 7.15 5.10
C ASN A 43 -9.26 7.18 4.07
N TRP A 44 -8.26 8.01 4.27
CA TRP A 44 -7.17 8.20 3.29
C TRP A 44 -5.76 7.94 3.85
N TYR A 45 -5.64 7.54 5.10
CA TYR A 45 -4.39 7.10 5.74
C TYR A 45 -4.66 5.96 6.72
N THR A 46 -3.62 5.18 7.03
CA THR A 46 -3.72 4.03 7.94
C THR A 46 -3.79 4.45 9.40
N ASP A 47 -4.53 3.68 10.18
CA ASP A 47 -4.55 3.77 11.63
C ASP A 47 -3.35 3.01 12.26
N THR A 48 -3.27 3.05 13.58
CA THR A 48 -2.17 2.44 14.35
C THR A 48 -2.19 0.91 14.38
N SER A 49 -3.17 0.25 13.78
CA SER A 49 -3.20 -1.21 13.64
C SER A 49 -2.20 -1.72 12.61
N ILE A 50 -1.86 -0.89 11.62
CA ILE A 50 -0.89 -1.19 10.58
C ILE A 50 0.50 -0.68 10.99
N LYS A 51 1.50 -1.53 10.89
CA LYS A 51 2.87 -1.24 11.34
C LYS A 51 3.87 -1.44 10.22
N CYS A 52 4.83 -0.53 10.09
CA CYS A 52 6.00 -0.70 9.24
C CYS A 52 6.88 -1.83 9.78
N MET A 53 7.19 -2.82 8.94
CA MET A 53 8.03 -3.94 9.34
C MET A 53 9.52 -3.64 9.20
N TYR A 54 9.90 -2.72 8.32
CA TYR A 54 11.29 -2.41 7.98
C TYR A 54 11.53 -0.90 7.92
N PRO A 55 11.53 -0.19 9.08
CA PRO A 55 11.77 1.26 9.11
C PRO A 55 13.08 1.67 8.43
N GLU A 56 14.10 0.82 8.50
CA GLU A 56 15.41 1.05 7.91
C GLU A 56 15.43 1.11 6.38
N LEU A 57 14.37 0.63 5.72
CA LEU A 57 14.25 0.70 4.26
C LEU A 57 13.75 2.08 3.76
N GLY A 58 13.28 2.93 4.68
CA GLY A 58 12.75 4.25 4.34
C GLY A 58 11.42 4.19 3.59
N ALA A 59 10.98 5.35 3.08
CA ALA A 59 9.70 5.46 2.41
C ALA A 59 9.65 4.74 1.07
N ARG A 60 8.42 4.35 0.69
CA ARG A 60 8.08 3.85 -0.65
C ARG A 60 6.88 4.61 -1.18
N VAL A 61 6.91 4.87 -2.48
CA VAL A 61 5.82 5.53 -3.22
C VAL A 61 5.51 4.68 -4.45
N GLY A 62 4.24 4.51 -4.78
CA GLY A 62 3.88 3.73 -5.97
C GLY A 62 2.40 3.73 -6.26
N TYR A 63 2.05 3.26 -7.45
CA TYR A 63 0.66 3.02 -7.84
C TYR A 63 0.09 1.83 -7.09
N ALA A 64 -1.10 1.98 -6.54
CA ALA A 64 -1.80 0.93 -5.82
C ALA A 64 -2.39 -0.10 -6.79
N ALA A 65 -2.00 -1.36 -6.67
CA ALA A 65 -2.82 -2.49 -7.07
C ALA A 65 -3.56 -3.00 -5.83
N THR A 66 -4.82 -3.38 -5.98
CA THR A 66 -5.64 -3.81 -4.85
C THR A 66 -6.13 -5.24 -5.02
N CYS A 67 -6.19 -6.00 -3.94
CA CYS A 67 -6.78 -7.33 -3.95
C CYS A 67 -7.42 -7.69 -2.60
N VAL A 68 -8.35 -8.64 -2.66
CA VAL A 68 -9.00 -9.21 -1.47
C VAL A 68 -8.69 -10.69 -1.38
N PHE A 69 -8.17 -11.11 -0.22
CA PHE A 69 -7.98 -12.51 0.13
C PHE A 69 -8.96 -12.93 1.22
N SER A 70 -9.50 -14.14 1.08
CA SER A 70 -10.41 -14.75 2.06
C SER A 70 -10.20 -16.24 2.16
N LEU A 71 -11.00 -16.89 3.01
CA LEU A 71 -11.11 -18.36 3.00
C LEU A 71 -11.65 -18.83 1.65
N PRO A 72 -11.19 -20.01 1.16
CA PRO A 72 -11.84 -20.69 0.06
C PRO A 72 -13.31 -20.95 0.37
N ASP A 73 -14.19 -20.57 -0.54
CA ASP A 73 -15.63 -20.89 -0.46
C ASP A 73 -15.95 -21.90 -1.57
N PRO A 74 -16.40 -23.13 -1.22
CA PRO A 74 -16.76 -24.14 -2.21
C PRO A 74 -17.92 -23.75 -3.12
N ASN A 75 -18.72 -22.76 -2.69
CA ASN A 75 -19.82 -22.22 -3.50
C ASN A 75 -19.38 -21.05 -4.40
N PHE A 76 -18.18 -20.50 -4.18
CA PHE A 76 -17.63 -19.42 -5.01
C PHE A 76 -16.89 -20.01 -6.20
N GLN A 77 -17.48 -19.85 -7.36
CA GLN A 77 -16.93 -20.35 -8.64
C GLN A 77 -15.89 -19.40 -9.26
N GLY A 78 -15.45 -18.38 -8.55
CA GLY A 78 -14.39 -17.47 -9.00
C GLY A 78 -13.08 -18.23 -9.20
N ARG A 79 -12.38 -17.91 -10.31
CA ARG A 79 -11.14 -18.58 -10.72
C ARG A 79 -9.92 -17.67 -10.58
N LEU A 80 -10.02 -16.60 -9.79
CA LEU A 80 -8.88 -15.72 -9.56
C LEU A 80 -7.80 -16.45 -8.78
N SER A 81 -6.58 -16.21 -9.15
CA SER A 81 -5.38 -16.75 -8.55
C SER A 81 -4.41 -15.63 -8.18
N PHE A 82 -3.31 -15.94 -7.54
CA PHE A 82 -2.26 -14.96 -7.31
C PHE A 82 -1.62 -14.45 -8.61
N MET A 83 -1.71 -15.20 -9.71
CA MET A 83 -1.25 -14.71 -11.02
C MET A 83 -2.05 -13.51 -11.50
N ASP A 84 -3.38 -13.48 -11.25
CA ASP A 84 -4.21 -12.31 -11.60
C ASP A 84 -3.80 -11.07 -10.79
N VAL A 85 -3.31 -11.24 -9.56
CA VAL A 85 -2.73 -10.14 -8.76
C VAL A 85 -1.42 -9.65 -9.36
N LEU A 86 -0.57 -10.56 -9.85
CA LEU A 86 0.68 -10.20 -10.53
C LEU A 86 0.42 -9.48 -11.85
N ASP A 87 -0.56 -9.95 -12.62
CA ASP A 87 -0.98 -9.29 -13.87
C ASP A 87 -1.50 -7.87 -13.61
N ALA A 88 -2.25 -7.66 -12.52
CA ALA A 88 -2.71 -6.34 -12.12
C ALA A 88 -1.55 -5.41 -11.70
N LEU A 89 -0.57 -5.94 -10.98
CA LEU A 89 0.66 -5.21 -10.64
C LEU A 89 1.47 -4.88 -11.89
N ASP A 90 1.59 -5.83 -12.83
CA ASP A 90 2.38 -5.64 -14.04
C ASP A 90 1.75 -4.63 -15.00
N ALA A 91 0.44 -4.56 -15.05
CA ALA A 91 -0.31 -3.63 -15.91
C ALA A 91 -0.21 -2.15 -15.51
N LEU A 92 0.14 -1.86 -14.26
CA LEU A 92 0.28 -0.47 -13.76
C LEU A 92 1.66 0.11 -14.09
N PRO A 93 1.78 1.44 -14.23
CA PRO A 93 3.08 2.11 -14.25
C PRO A 93 3.89 1.78 -12.99
N LYS A 94 5.22 1.82 -13.11
CA LYS A 94 6.11 1.49 -12.00
C LYS A 94 6.63 2.76 -11.30
N PRO A 95 6.94 2.65 -9.99
CA PRO A 95 6.80 1.48 -9.09
C PRO A 95 5.34 1.24 -8.64
N THR A 96 5.05 0.02 -8.18
CA THR A 96 3.73 -0.35 -7.65
C THR A 96 3.78 -0.77 -6.19
N ILE A 97 2.65 -0.65 -5.50
CA ILE A 97 2.43 -1.12 -4.13
C ILE A 97 1.16 -1.98 -4.13
N LEU A 98 1.24 -3.18 -3.54
CA LEU A 98 0.06 -4.02 -3.34
C LEU A 98 -0.67 -3.59 -2.07
N VAL A 99 -1.97 -3.30 -2.17
CA VAL A 99 -2.86 -3.09 -1.02
C VAL A 99 -3.79 -4.29 -0.92
N LEU A 100 -3.50 -5.15 0.07
CA LEU A 100 -4.13 -6.44 0.24
C LEU A 100 -5.08 -6.42 1.43
N GLU A 101 -6.38 -6.48 1.17
CA GLU A 101 -7.40 -6.63 2.20
C GLU A 101 -7.60 -8.12 2.52
N GLN A 102 -7.39 -8.49 3.80
CA GLN A 102 -7.70 -9.80 4.32
C GLN A 102 -9.12 -9.83 4.87
N LYS A 103 -9.98 -10.73 4.36
CA LYS A 103 -11.34 -10.99 4.85
C LYS A 103 -11.46 -12.38 5.48
N PHE A 104 -10.65 -12.64 6.50
CA PHE A 104 -10.74 -13.85 7.30
C PHE A 104 -11.58 -13.61 8.58
N PRO A 105 -12.21 -14.64 9.13
CA PRO A 105 -12.81 -14.58 10.46
C PRO A 105 -11.79 -14.11 11.50
N LYS A 106 -12.22 -13.27 12.44
CA LYS A 106 -11.34 -12.64 13.45
C LYS A 106 -10.54 -13.65 14.27
N GLU A 107 -11.11 -14.84 14.48
CA GLU A 107 -10.53 -15.94 15.28
C GLU A 107 -9.27 -16.53 14.65
N ILE A 108 -9.11 -16.40 13.33
CA ILE A 108 -7.99 -16.95 12.57
C ILE A 108 -7.17 -15.88 11.84
N ALA A 109 -7.70 -14.69 11.66
CA ALA A 109 -7.06 -13.62 10.87
C ALA A 109 -5.60 -13.36 11.29
N GLY A 110 -5.31 -13.32 12.59
CA GLY A 110 -3.95 -13.13 13.12
C GLY A 110 -3.01 -14.35 13.00
N LYS A 111 -3.51 -15.49 12.50
CA LYS A 111 -2.71 -16.74 12.37
C LYS A 111 -2.28 -17.01 10.92
N VAL A 112 -2.86 -16.30 9.95
CA VAL A 112 -2.65 -16.56 8.53
C VAL A 112 -1.69 -15.52 7.95
N GLY A 113 -0.42 -15.87 7.89
CA GLY A 113 0.60 -15.09 7.19
C GLY A 113 0.40 -15.22 5.68
N LEU A 114 -0.13 -14.16 5.03
CA LEU A 114 -0.57 -14.24 3.65
C LEU A 114 0.59 -14.24 2.65
N ALA A 115 1.41 -13.22 2.66
CA ALA A 115 2.46 -13.05 1.66
C ALA A 115 3.84 -13.30 2.28
N GLY A 116 4.41 -14.47 2.01
CA GLY A 116 5.78 -14.83 2.40
C GLY A 116 6.79 -14.54 1.29
N GLU A 117 8.01 -15.08 1.45
CA GLU A 117 9.16 -14.83 0.57
C GLU A 117 8.85 -15.12 -0.92
N ILE A 118 8.20 -16.26 -1.22
CA ILE A 118 7.93 -16.65 -2.63
C ILE A 118 7.00 -15.62 -3.30
N MET A 119 5.89 -15.28 -2.66
CA MET A 119 4.94 -14.30 -3.21
C MET A 119 5.61 -12.92 -3.33
N THR A 120 6.42 -12.53 -2.35
CA THR A 120 7.17 -11.26 -2.38
C THR A 120 8.16 -11.23 -3.55
N THR A 121 8.88 -12.32 -3.80
CA THR A 121 9.80 -12.44 -4.94
C THR A 121 9.06 -12.24 -6.27
N MET A 122 7.89 -12.86 -6.41
CA MET A 122 7.07 -12.72 -7.62
C MET A 122 6.56 -11.27 -7.79
N MET A 123 6.07 -10.64 -6.71
CA MET A 123 5.64 -9.23 -6.73
C MET A 123 6.80 -8.29 -7.12
N GLN A 124 7.97 -8.49 -6.53
CA GLN A 124 9.15 -7.69 -6.84
C GLN A 124 9.60 -7.84 -8.30
N ALA A 125 9.48 -9.04 -8.87
CA ALA A 125 9.82 -9.31 -10.27
C ALA A 125 8.97 -8.52 -11.27
N VAL A 126 7.75 -8.12 -10.90
CA VAL A 126 6.86 -7.27 -11.70
C VAL A 126 6.88 -5.79 -11.26
N GLY A 127 7.91 -5.37 -10.51
CA GLY A 127 8.14 -3.96 -10.16
C GLY A 127 7.35 -3.45 -8.95
N CYS A 128 6.82 -4.35 -8.12
CA CYS A 128 6.22 -4.00 -6.83
C CYS A 128 7.32 -3.73 -5.78
N VAL A 129 7.20 -2.65 -5.03
CA VAL A 129 8.21 -2.20 -4.04
C VAL A 129 7.74 -2.32 -2.60
N GLY A 130 6.48 -2.66 -2.39
CA GLY A 130 5.92 -2.82 -1.05
C GLY A 130 4.51 -3.37 -1.04
N CYS A 131 4.06 -3.78 0.14
CA CYS A 131 2.73 -4.30 0.37
C CYS A 131 2.16 -3.77 1.69
N ILE A 132 0.88 -3.38 1.67
CA ILE A 132 0.11 -3.00 2.85
C ILE A 132 -1.01 -4.02 3.03
N SER A 133 -1.18 -4.55 4.26
CA SER A 133 -2.26 -5.49 4.55
C SER A 133 -2.78 -5.37 5.99
N ASN A 134 -4.07 -5.59 6.16
CA ASN A 134 -4.72 -5.78 7.47
C ASN A 134 -4.56 -7.20 8.02
N GLY A 135 -3.71 -8.01 7.41
CA GLY A 135 -3.28 -9.31 7.89
C GLY A 135 -1.80 -9.36 8.25
N PRO A 136 -1.34 -10.44 8.91
CA PRO A 136 0.09 -10.66 9.15
C PRO A 136 0.79 -11.21 7.90
N SER A 137 2.12 -11.16 7.91
CA SER A 137 2.98 -11.88 6.97
C SER A 137 3.96 -12.79 7.72
N ARG A 138 4.89 -13.40 6.99
CA ARG A 138 5.96 -14.28 7.51
C ARG A 138 7.25 -14.06 6.72
N ASP A 139 8.30 -14.83 7.02
CA ASP A 139 9.59 -14.82 6.31
C ASP A 139 10.30 -13.45 6.35
N ILE A 140 10.12 -12.71 7.46
CA ILE A 140 10.52 -11.29 7.58
C ILE A 140 12.02 -11.05 7.32
N ASP A 141 12.89 -11.99 7.68
CA ASP A 141 14.35 -11.83 7.49
C ASP A 141 14.75 -11.97 6.03
N ALA A 142 14.10 -12.85 5.28
CA ALA A 142 14.31 -13.01 3.85
C ALA A 142 13.81 -11.76 3.10
N ILE A 143 12.61 -11.31 3.41
CA ILE A 143 11.97 -10.14 2.78
C ILE A 143 12.73 -8.85 3.06
N ARG A 144 13.26 -8.68 4.29
CA ARG A 144 14.15 -7.55 4.63
C ARG A 144 15.36 -7.47 3.71
N LYS A 145 16.01 -8.60 3.44
CA LYS A 145 17.17 -8.67 2.53
C LYS A 145 16.82 -8.34 1.08
N MET A 146 15.59 -8.55 0.69
CA MET A 146 15.10 -8.19 -0.64
C MET A 146 14.87 -6.67 -0.79
N GLY A 147 14.85 -5.91 0.30
CA GLY A 147 14.53 -4.47 0.29
C GLY A 147 13.08 -4.17 -0.01
N PHE A 148 12.18 -5.13 0.17
CA PHE A 148 10.75 -4.97 -0.06
C PHE A 148 10.04 -4.51 1.22
N GLN A 149 9.28 -3.41 1.16
CA GLN A 149 8.65 -2.81 2.33
C GLN A 149 7.31 -3.48 2.65
N TYR A 150 7.10 -3.77 3.93
CA TYR A 150 5.83 -4.30 4.44
C TYR A 150 5.21 -3.40 5.51
N HIS A 151 3.90 -3.13 5.35
CA HIS A 151 3.04 -2.51 6.35
C HIS A 151 1.92 -3.48 6.71
N LEU A 152 1.94 -4.02 7.93
CA LEU A 152 1.14 -5.17 8.34
C LEU A 152 0.61 -5.01 9.76
N THR A 153 -0.36 -5.86 10.14
CA THR A 153 -0.78 -5.97 11.55
C THR A 153 0.25 -6.70 12.43
N GLY A 154 1.18 -7.44 11.82
CA GLY A 154 2.22 -8.18 12.52
C GLY A 154 2.78 -9.35 11.72
N ILE A 155 3.38 -10.30 12.43
CA ILE A 155 4.00 -11.50 11.87
C ILE A 155 3.38 -12.76 12.46
N SER A 156 3.26 -13.82 11.63
CA SER A 156 2.78 -15.14 12.02
C SER A 156 3.64 -16.21 11.36
N PRO A 157 4.03 -17.28 12.07
CA PRO A 157 4.87 -18.33 11.47
C PRO A 157 4.10 -19.22 10.50
N GLY A 158 2.76 -19.25 10.62
CA GLY A 158 1.90 -20.11 9.83
C GLY A 158 1.32 -19.42 8.61
N HIS A 159 0.74 -20.25 7.76
CA HIS A 159 -0.15 -19.82 6.68
C HIS A 159 -1.32 -20.82 6.62
N GLY A 160 -2.38 -20.45 5.90
CA GLY A 160 -3.51 -21.32 5.65
C GLY A 160 -3.90 -21.26 4.18
N GLU A 161 -4.91 -22.02 3.82
CA GLU A 161 -5.53 -21.89 2.51
C GLU A 161 -6.20 -20.52 2.38
N PHE A 162 -6.10 -19.93 1.21
CA PHE A 162 -6.78 -18.68 0.88
C PHE A 162 -7.26 -18.71 -0.57
N ALA A 163 -8.26 -17.89 -0.84
CA ALA A 163 -8.74 -17.62 -2.19
C ALA A 163 -8.60 -16.13 -2.49
N VAL A 164 -8.23 -15.79 -3.73
CA VAL A 164 -8.30 -14.42 -4.24
C VAL A 164 -9.76 -14.15 -4.60
N GLN A 165 -10.41 -13.26 -3.86
CA GLN A 165 -11.83 -12.91 -4.11
C GLN A 165 -11.99 -11.84 -5.17
N SER A 166 -11.09 -10.85 -5.17
CA SER A 166 -11.13 -9.78 -6.16
C SER A 166 -9.73 -9.21 -6.39
N VAL A 167 -9.55 -8.63 -7.57
CA VAL A 167 -8.37 -7.88 -7.99
C VAL A 167 -8.84 -6.56 -8.58
N ASN A 168 -8.12 -5.48 -8.28
CA ASN A 168 -8.44 -4.11 -8.71
C ASN A 168 -9.82 -3.58 -8.26
N ALA A 169 -10.48 -4.24 -7.29
CA ALA A 169 -11.64 -3.68 -6.60
C ALA A 169 -11.18 -2.76 -5.45
N PRO A 170 -11.95 -1.74 -5.06
CA PRO A 170 -11.64 -0.94 -3.88
C PRO A 170 -11.53 -1.80 -2.62
N VAL A 171 -10.56 -1.49 -1.77
CA VAL A 171 -10.25 -2.21 -0.52
C VAL A 171 -10.16 -1.24 0.65
N SER A 172 -10.32 -1.78 1.88
CA SER A 172 -10.11 -1.01 3.11
C SER A 172 -9.08 -1.72 3.99
N VAL A 173 -7.98 -1.05 4.30
CA VAL A 173 -6.87 -1.62 5.06
C VAL A 173 -6.44 -0.64 6.15
N GLY A 174 -6.61 -1.03 7.41
CA GLY A 174 -6.24 -0.19 8.55
C GLY A 174 -6.87 1.20 8.53
N GLY A 175 -8.16 1.28 8.18
CA GLY A 175 -8.87 2.56 8.08
C GLY A 175 -8.57 3.37 6.81
N MET A 176 -7.74 2.89 5.90
CA MET A 176 -7.46 3.54 4.62
C MET A 176 -8.21 2.83 3.48
N ASP A 177 -9.10 3.57 2.80
CA ASP A 177 -9.83 3.09 1.63
C ASP A 177 -9.04 3.40 0.35
N VAL A 178 -8.71 2.38 -0.44
CA VAL A 178 -7.85 2.52 -1.61
C VAL A 178 -8.52 1.93 -2.85
N ALA A 179 -8.53 2.71 -3.92
CA ALA A 179 -8.87 2.23 -5.26
C ALA A 179 -7.58 1.92 -6.06
N ALA A 180 -7.67 0.96 -6.98
CA ALA A 180 -6.56 0.66 -7.88
C ALA A 180 -6.18 1.88 -8.72
N GLY A 181 -4.88 2.12 -8.89
CA GLY A 181 -4.33 3.25 -9.64
C GLY A 181 -4.15 4.53 -8.84
N GLU A 182 -4.57 4.61 -7.58
CA GLU A 182 -4.19 5.72 -6.69
C GLU A 182 -2.70 5.63 -6.33
N ILE A 183 -2.10 6.75 -5.94
CA ILE A 183 -0.74 6.76 -5.39
C ILE A 183 -0.80 6.48 -3.90
N VAL A 184 0.08 5.59 -3.45
CA VAL A 184 0.31 5.32 -2.03
C VAL A 184 1.72 5.77 -1.67
N HIS A 185 1.83 6.48 -0.55
CA HIS A 185 3.09 6.81 0.13
C HIS A 185 3.10 6.11 1.49
N MET A 186 4.19 5.42 1.82
CA MET A 186 4.28 4.67 3.07
C MET A 186 5.70 4.70 3.66
N ASP A 187 5.81 4.89 4.97
CA ASP A 187 7.05 4.87 5.75
C ASP A 187 6.82 4.37 7.19
N GLU A 188 7.77 4.61 8.08
CA GLU A 188 7.66 4.18 9.49
C GLU A 188 6.46 4.78 10.25
N ASN A 189 5.88 5.88 9.77
CA ASN A 189 4.72 6.52 10.38
C ASN A 189 3.38 5.91 9.94
N GLY A 190 3.39 5.09 8.89
CA GLY A 190 2.20 4.49 8.29
C GLY A 190 2.12 4.73 6.79
N ALA A 191 0.90 4.76 6.27
CA ALA A 191 0.68 5.01 4.85
C ALA A 191 -0.46 6.00 4.63
N CYS A 192 -0.38 6.74 3.53
CA CYS A 192 -1.48 7.57 3.01
C CYS A 192 -1.60 7.39 1.51
N LYS A 193 -2.72 7.85 0.97
CA LYS A 193 -3.00 7.80 -0.46
C LYS A 193 -3.42 9.16 -1.01
N PHE A 194 -3.33 9.29 -2.33
CA PHE A 194 -3.92 10.43 -3.08
C PHE A 194 -4.15 10.04 -4.54
N PRO A 195 -5.04 10.76 -5.28
CA PRO A 195 -5.29 10.48 -6.69
C PRO A 195 -4.04 10.66 -7.56
N ALA A 196 -3.83 9.78 -8.54
CA ALA A 196 -2.65 9.80 -9.40
C ALA A 196 -2.50 11.10 -10.20
N ASP A 197 -3.63 11.71 -10.62
CA ASP A 197 -3.63 12.99 -11.32
C ASP A 197 -3.17 14.18 -10.46
N LYS A 198 -2.97 13.98 -9.17
CA LYS A 198 -2.45 14.98 -8.22
C LYS A 198 -0.95 14.85 -7.93
N LEU A 199 -0.26 13.84 -8.51
CA LEU A 199 1.15 13.57 -8.21
C LEU A 199 2.05 14.81 -8.36
N GLN A 200 1.94 15.53 -9.47
CA GLN A 200 2.72 16.76 -9.68
C GLN A 200 2.38 17.84 -8.64
N ALA A 201 1.08 18.05 -8.36
CA ALA A 201 0.65 19.05 -7.40
C ALA A 201 1.10 18.72 -5.96
N VAL A 202 1.08 17.44 -5.58
CA VAL A 202 1.61 16.98 -4.29
C VAL A 202 3.11 17.28 -4.22
N TYR A 203 3.88 16.95 -5.26
CA TYR A 203 5.30 17.23 -5.31
C TYR A 203 5.58 18.74 -5.17
N ASP A 204 4.93 19.58 -5.96
CA ASP A 204 5.14 21.03 -5.95
C ASP A 204 4.85 21.62 -4.56
N ASN A 205 3.75 21.22 -3.94
CA ASN A 205 3.37 21.70 -2.61
C ASN A 205 4.28 21.16 -1.49
N VAL A 206 4.82 19.94 -1.63
CA VAL A 206 5.86 19.44 -0.72
C VAL A 206 7.12 20.28 -0.82
N GLN A 207 7.56 20.65 -2.03
CA GLN A 207 8.72 21.51 -2.19
C GLN A 207 8.49 22.91 -1.58
N GLU A 208 7.30 23.49 -1.74
CA GLU A 208 6.93 24.76 -1.10
C GLU A 208 6.88 24.65 0.43
N LEU A 209 6.39 23.52 0.97
CA LEU A 209 6.33 23.28 2.41
C LEU A 209 7.72 23.20 3.06
N LEU A 210 8.71 22.66 2.33
CA LEU A 210 10.08 22.45 2.82
C LEU A 210 11.00 23.65 2.59
N ALA A 211 10.60 24.64 1.79
CA ALA A 211 11.38 25.84 1.48
C ALA A 211 11.34 26.87 2.60
#